data_fa904906e0c45927996ea47347a0b7bb
#
_entry.id   fa904906e0c45927996ea47347a0b7bb
#
_cell.length_a   1.000
_cell.length_b   1.000
_cell.length_c   1.000
_cell.angle_alpha   90.00
_cell.angle_beta   90.00
_cell.angle_gamma   90.00
#
_symmetry.space_group_name_H-M   'P 1'
#
loop_
_entity.id
_entity.type
_entity.pdbx_description
1 polymer ?
#
loop_
_entity_poly.entity_id
_entity_poly.type
_entity_poly.pdbx_seq_one_letter_code
_entity_poly.pdbx_strand_id
1 'polypeptide(L)'
;FEVLRTLISKKSIFAQNIGLYDVAAYLGEIFSGVGAEVTIDETYTAPFVLAKFKSSNPDAKTIIFYQHYDTVPADNDQPWTDDPFCLTVRKGYMYGRGVDDDKGHITARLTALRKYIREVGDLPVNITFMMEGAEESASTDLEKYLEKYRDDLLPADLLVWEQGNRNSKGQLEITGGNKGIITFDLSVESADVDIHSKFGAVIESASWYLLNAISSMRDDQGRILIDGIYEKIVQPNEREMDLIETYAIENADSLRKIYGLKLPILESDRRAFLKTYYFEPALSIEGISTGYQGQGVKTILPAQAKAKMEMRLVPGLTPEYVLDCIKAHLKKEGFDRIKVTFTLGEESYRSDMSDPAIVNVIELAKGFYEEGVAVLPTAAGTGPMHMIHQALGVPMAAFGIGNANSRDHGGDENVSLADYYTHIELIKELIASYE
;
A
#
# COMPACT_ATOMS: atom_id res chain seq x y z
N PHE A 1 22.03 14.34 0.13
CA PHE A 1 22.62 13.05 0.58
C PHE A 1 22.87 13.00 2.09
N GLU A 2 23.35 14.05 2.73
CA GLU A 2 23.63 14.05 4.17
C GLU A 2 22.35 13.81 4.98
N VAL A 3 21.26 14.50 4.65
CA VAL A 3 19.95 14.30 5.32
C VAL A 3 19.46 12.86 5.16
N LEU A 4 19.50 12.30 3.93
CA LEU A 4 19.09 10.92 3.70
C LEU A 4 19.96 9.93 4.49
N ARG A 5 21.29 10.13 4.47
CA ARG A 5 22.21 9.28 5.22
C ARG A 5 21.89 9.28 6.72
N THR A 6 21.60 10.45 7.27
CA THR A 6 21.21 10.58 8.68
C THR A 6 19.88 9.92 8.97
N LEU A 7 18.86 10.11 8.09
CA LEU A 7 17.56 9.46 8.26
C LEU A 7 17.67 7.93 8.19
N ILE A 8 18.45 7.38 7.26
CA ILE A 8 18.67 5.93 7.15
C ILE A 8 19.37 5.41 8.41
N SER A 9 20.35 6.14 8.94
CA SER A 9 21.07 5.73 10.16
C SER A 9 20.22 5.79 11.43
N LYS A 10 19.15 6.58 11.42
CA LYS A 10 18.19 6.63 12.53
C LYS A 10 17.10 5.58 12.30
N LYS A 11 17.18 4.50 13.07
CA LYS A 11 16.11 3.48 13.05
C LYS A 11 14.79 4.11 13.51
N SER A 12 13.72 3.78 12.84
CA SER A 12 12.35 4.13 13.22
C SER A 12 11.44 2.96 12.84
N ILE A 13 11.28 2.03 13.80
CA ILE A 13 10.58 0.77 13.57
C ILE A 13 9.40 0.71 14.52
N PHE A 14 8.19 0.99 14.01
CA PHE A 14 6.99 1.05 14.83
C PHE A 14 6.72 -0.28 15.54
N ALA A 15 6.77 -1.39 14.80
CA ALA A 15 6.53 -2.73 15.34
C ALA A 15 7.45 -3.12 16.53
N GLN A 16 8.59 -2.46 16.66
CA GLN A 16 9.58 -2.68 17.72
C GLN A 16 9.65 -1.52 18.72
N ASN A 17 8.85 -0.47 18.51
CA ASN A 17 8.88 0.77 19.30
C ASN A 17 10.28 1.40 19.38
N ILE A 18 10.98 1.48 18.24
CA ILE A 18 12.35 2.00 18.15
C ILE A 18 12.36 3.33 17.39
N GLY A 19 12.92 4.37 17.99
CA GLY A 19 13.44 5.59 17.37
C GLY A 19 12.44 6.54 16.71
N LEU A 20 11.14 6.33 16.86
CA LEU A 20 10.10 7.16 16.22
C LEU A 20 10.21 8.64 16.64
N TYR A 21 10.34 8.90 17.91
CA TYR A 21 10.48 10.26 18.48
C TYR A 21 11.77 10.95 17.99
N ASP A 22 12.88 10.23 17.95
CA ASP A 22 14.18 10.77 17.50
C ASP A 22 14.15 11.15 16.02
N VAL A 23 13.41 10.37 15.20
CA VAL A 23 13.26 10.68 13.76
C VAL A 23 12.29 11.82 13.56
N ALA A 24 11.16 11.85 14.27
CA ALA A 24 10.21 12.96 14.22
C ALA A 24 10.87 14.30 14.63
N ALA A 25 11.65 14.30 15.69
CA ALA A 25 12.41 15.47 16.13
C ALA A 25 13.42 15.94 15.08
N TYR A 26 14.16 14.99 14.46
CA TYR A 26 15.09 15.30 13.39
C TYR A 26 14.40 15.85 12.14
N LEU A 27 13.25 15.30 11.76
CA LEU A 27 12.42 15.85 10.68
C LEU A 27 12.00 17.28 11.02
N GLY A 28 11.54 17.53 12.23
CA GLY A 28 11.20 18.88 12.68
C GLY A 28 12.36 19.88 12.55
N GLU A 29 13.57 19.47 12.91
CA GLU A 29 14.78 20.28 12.79
C GLU A 29 15.09 20.60 11.30
N ILE A 30 15.13 19.60 10.43
CA ILE A 30 15.51 19.82 9.02
C ILE A 30 14.46 20.61 8.27
N PHE A 31 13.15 20.42 8.54
CA PHE A 31 12.08 21.18 7.89
C PHE A 31 12.04 22.64 8.38
N SER A 32 12.17 22.88 9.69
CA SER A 32 12.30 24.23 10.26
C SER A 32 13.53 24.95 9.72
N GLY A 33 14.65 24.25 9.52
CA GLY A 33 15.87 24.78 8.96
C GLY A 33 15.74 25.23 7.49
N VAL A 34 14.68 24.82 6.79
CA VAL A 34 14.32 25.27 5.43
C VAL A 34 13.25 26.38 5.46
N GLY A 35 12.68 26.69 6.63
CA GLY A 35 11.68 27.75 6.80
C GLY A 35 10.25 27.25 6.91
N ALA A 36 10.02 25.97 7.17
CA ALA A 36 8.71 25.45 7.46
C ALA A 36 8.19 25.91 8.83
N GLU A 37 6.88 26.14 8.91
CA GLU A 37 6.14 26.08 10.16
C GLU A 37 5.92 24.62 10.52
N VAL A 38 6.55 24.13 11.59
CA VAL A 38 6.53 22.70 11.95
C VAL A 38 5.73 22.47 13.21
N THR A 39 4.87 21.46 13.18
CA THR A 39 4.18 20.88 14.34
C THR A 39 4.60 19.42 14.48
N ILE A 40 5.04 19.02 15.66
CA ILE A 40 5.25 17.62 16.02
C ILE A 40 4.20 17.30 17.09
N ASP A 41 3.35 16.34 16.80
CA ASP A 41 2.29 15.91 17.71
C ASP A 41 2.56 14.50 18.21
N GLU A 42 2.75 14.39 19.51
CA GLU A 42 3.07 13.16 20.23
C GLU A 42 1.85 12.62 21.02
N THR A 43 0.61 13.03 20.64
CA THR A 43 -0.58 12.69 21.42
C THR A 43 -0.91 11.21 21.39
N TYR A 44 -0.60 10.53 20.28
CA TYR A 44 -0.95 9.12 20.07
C TYR A 44 0.30 8.22 20.06
N THR A 45 0.21 7.04 19.45
CA THR A 45 1.22 5.99 19.57
C THR A 45 2.53 6.33 18.86
N ALA A 46 2.45 6.99 17.70
CA ALA A 46 3.62 7.50 16.97
C ALA A 46 3.47 9.01 16.76
N PRO A 47 4.57 9.78 16.84
CA PRO A 47 4.53 11.20 16.52
C PRO A 47 4.07 11.46 15.09
N PHE A 48 3.23 12.49 14.92
CA PHE A 48 2.81 13.02 13.64
C PHE A 48 3.54 14.34 13.38
N VAL A 49 4.13 14.47 12.19
CA VAL A 49 4.91 15.65 11.82
C VAL A 49 4.22 16.37 10.68
N LEU A 50 3.83 17.63 10.92
CA LEU A 50 3.24 18.50 9.92
C LEU A 50 4.21 19.67 9.66
N ALA A 51 4.67 19.81 8.41
CA ALA A 51 5.56 20.89 8.01
C ALA A 51 4.96 21.70 6.87
N LYS A 52 4.64 22.98 7.12
CA LYS A 52 3.94 23.87 6.19
C LYS A 52 4.85 24.97 5.67
N PHE A 53 4.87 25.13 4.35
CA PHE A 53 5.50 26.23 3.64
C PHE A 53 4.44 27.06 2.95
N LYS A 54 4.35 28.33 3.31
CA LYS A 54 3.35 29.25 2.77
C LYS A 54 3.91 30.07 1.62
N SER A 55 3.12 30.19 0.56
CA SER A 55 3.31 31.18 -0.49
C SER A 55 3.00 32.58 0.04
N SER A 56 3.65 33.60 -0.51
CA SER A 56 3.25 35.00 -0.27
C SER A 56 1.92 35.37 -0.96
N ASN A 57 1.48 34.58 -1.94
CA ASN A 57 0.19 34.73 -2.60
C ASN A 57 -0.93 34.14 -1.71
N PRO A 58 -1.88 34.94 -1.21
CA PRO A 58 -2.95 34.44 -0.34
C PRO A 58 -3.93 33.50 -1.07
N ASP A 59 -3.99 33.55 -2.40
CA ASP A 59 -4.84 32.70 -3.25
C ASP A 59 -4.09 31.49 -3.81
N ALA A 60 -2.87 31.23 -3.32
CA ALA A 60 -2.07 30.11 -3.78
C ALA A 60 -2.75 28.76 -3.50
N LYS A 61 -2.70 27.89 -4.48
CA LYS A 61 -3.09 26.48 -4.33
C LYS A 61 -2.25 25.77 -3.29
N THR A 62 -2.65 24.57 -2.89
CA THR A 62 -1.92 23.78 -1.89
C THR A 62 -1.65 22.36 -2.40
N ILE A 63 -0.39 21.95 -2.31
CA ILE A 63 0.04 20.56 -2.53
C ILE A 63 0.37 19.94 -1.17
N ILE A 64 -0.19 18.76 -0.90
CA ILE A 64 0.18 17.94 0.25
C ILE A 64 1.11 16.82 -0.24
N PHE A 65 2.23 16.62 0.42
CA PHE A 65 3.04 15.41 0.34
C PHE A 65 2.72 14.54 1.55
N TYR A 66 2.02 13.44 1.33
CA TYR A 66 1.84 12.41 2.35
C TYR A 66 3.04 11.47 2.34
N GLN A 67 3.57 11.18 3.52
CA GLN A 67 4.77 10.35 3.69
C GLN A 67 4.77 9.68 5.05
N HIS A 68 5.59 8.64 5.20
CA HIS A 68 5.87 8.06 6.50
C HIS A 68 7.37 7.98 6.77
N TYR A 69 7.74 7.97 8.03
CA TYR A 69 9.13 7.93 8.43
C TYR A 69 9.50 6.65 9.21
N ASP A 70 8.53 5.80 9.53
CA ASP A 70 8.81 4.47 10.03
C ASP A 70 9.23 3.51 8.91
N THR A 71 9.71 2.36 9.28
CA THR A 71 10.16 1.31 8.36
C THR A 71 9.86 -0.05 8.94
N VAL A 72 9.72 -1.07 8.09
CA VAL A 72 9.74 -2.46 8.56
C VAL A 72 11.10 -2.82 9.18
N PRO A 73 11.16 -3.82 10.08
CA PRO A 73 12.42 -4.37 10.57
C PRO A 73 13.35 -4.81 9.43
N ALA A 74 14.64 -4.73 9.65
CA ALA A 74 15.65 -5.27 8.74
C ALA A 74 16.19 -6.63 9.25
N ASP A 75 15.31 -7.43 9.83
CA ASP A 75 15.64 -8.68 10.47
C ASP A 75 15.93 -9.80 9.46
N ASN A 76 16.61 -10.74 9.87
CA ASN A 76 17.43 -11.80 9.30
C ASN A 76 16.83 -12.77 8.28
N ASP A 77 15.61 -12.62 7.85
CA ASP A 77 14.99 -13.55 6.91
C ASP A 77 15.43 -13.31 5.45
N GLN A 78 16.03 -12.13 5.18
CA GLN A 78 16.61 -11.82 3.88
C GLN A 78 18.00 -11.19 4.04
N PRO A 79 19.02 -11.68 3.31
CA PRO A 79 20.39 -11.21 3.46
C PRO A 79 20.55 -9.78 2.93
N TRP A 80 21.23 -8.94 3.70
CA TRP A 80 21.75 -7.65 3.29
C TRP A 80 23.22 -7.77 2.93
N THR A 81 23.62 -7.08 1.84
CA THR A 81 25.04 -7.03 1.44
C THR A 81 25.85 -6.10 2.36
N ASP A 82 25.23 -5.00 2.79
CA ASP A 82 25.80 -4.02 3.71
C ASP A 82 24.86 -3.83 4.91
N ASP A 83 25.28 -3.04 5.91
CA ASP A 83 24.41 -2.68 7.04
C ASP A 83 23.16 -1.93 6.52
N PRO A 84 21.95 -2.42 6.78
CA PRO A 84 20.71 -1.82 6.30
C PRO A 84 20.47 -0.39 6.78
N PHE A 85 21.09 0.00 7.90
CA PHE A 85 21.00 1.35 8.46
C PHE A 85 22.23 2.22 8.16
N CYS A 86 23.00 1.85 7.15
CA CYS A 86 24.11 2.62 6.61
C CYS A 86 23.89 2.85 5.11
N LEU A 87 23.49 4.07 4.72
CA LEU A 87 23.27 4.39 3.29
C LEU A 87 24.53 4.12 2.48
N THR A 88 24.46 3.11 1.62
CA THR A 88 25.56 2.70 0.73
C THR A 88 25.22 2.98 -0.73
N VAL A 89 26.21 3.43 -1.50
CA VAL A 89 26.07 3.67 -2.94
C VAL A 89 26.91 2.66 -3.70
N ARG A 90 26.26 1.87 -4.56
CA ARG A 90 26.92 0.85 -5.40
C ARG A 90 26.35 0.88 -6.81
N LYS A 91 27.20 0.91 -7.82
CA LYS A 91 26.82 0.80 -9.25
C LYS A 91 25.68 1.72 -9.68
N GLY A 92 25.58 2.93 -9.12
CA GLY A 92 24.55 3.91 -9.45
C GLY A 92 23.24 3.73 -8.67
N TYR A 93 23.19 2.86 -7.67
CA TYR A 93 22.06 2.67 -6.77
C TYR A 93 22.43 3.01 -5.33
N MET A 94 21.48 3.53 -4.60
CA MET A 94 21.53 3.73 -3.14
C MET A 94 20.84 2.54 -2.47
N TYR A 95 21.45 2.05 -1.39
CA TYR A 95 20.96 0.91 -0.60
C TYR A 95 20.82 1.30 0.86
N GLY A 96 19.73 0.88 1.48
CA GLY A 96 19.47 1.08 2.91
C GLY A 96 17.99 0.89 3.22
N ARG A 97 17.63 0.48 4.43
CA ARG A 97 16.25 0.34 4.86
C ARG A 97 15.56 1.72 4.93
N GLY A 98 14.44 1.88 4.20
CA GLY A 98 13.74 3.16 4.07
C GLY A 98 14.29 4.03 2.92
N VAL A 99 15.22 3.52 2.09
CA VAL A 99 15.76 4.32 0.98
C VAL A 99 14.72 4.52 -0.13
N ASP A 100 13.81 3.58 -0.31
CA ASP A 100 12.62 3.69 -1.14
C ASP A 100 11.38 3.93 -0.27
N ASP A 101 11.20 3.17 0.79
CA ASP A 101 10.03 3.09 1.62
C ASP A 101 10.28 3.65 3.05
N ASP A 102 10.10 4.96 3.34
CA ASP A 102 9.74 6.10 2.47
C ASP A 102 10.71 7.29 2.66
N LYS A 103 11.78 7.15 3.48
CA LYS A 103 12.75 8.23 3.83
C LYS A 103 13.43 8.84 2.60
N GLY A 104 13.60 8.05 1.54
CA GLY A 104 14.16 8.53 0.28
C GLY A 104 13.24 9.54 -0.40
N HIS A 105 11.93 9.30 -0.45
CA HIS A 105 10.95 10.22 -1.00
C HIS A 105 10.86 11.51 -0.19
N ILE A 106 10.85 11.41 1.17
CA ILE A 106 10.91 12.61 2.04
C ILE A 106 12.07 13.51 1.63
N THR A 107 13.26 12.92 1.48
CA THR A 107 14.47 13.71 1.20
C THR A 107 14.53 14.22 -0.23
N ALA A 108 14.02 13.47 -1.20
CA ALA A 108 13.94 13.92 -2.60
C ALA A 108 13.03 15.14 -2.73
N ARG A 109 11.82 15.06 -2.17
CA ARG A 109 10.82 16.15 -2.21
C ARG A 109 11.27 17.38 -1.42
N LEU A 110 11.85 17.19 -0.24
CA LEU A 110 12.46 18.31 0.51
C LEU A 110 13.64 18.95 -0.27
N THR A 111 14.45 18.15 -0.98
CA THR A 111 15.55 18.66 -1.79
C THR A 111 15.05 19.49 -2.96
N ALA A 112 13.98 19.05 -3.64
CA ALA A 112 13.33 19.79 -4.71
C ALA A 112 12.83 21.16 -4.22
N LEU A 113 12.13 21.18 -3.10
CA LEU A 113 11.63 22.40 -2.48
C LEU A 113 12.76 23.35 -2.09
N ARG A 114 13.83 22.86 -1.44
CA ARG A 114 15.01 23.67 -1.09
C ARG A 114 15.69 24.27 -2.32
N LYS A 115 15.77 23.50 -3.40
CA LYS A 115 16.30 23.96 -4.68
C LYS A 115 15.46 25.11 -5.22
N TYR A 116 14.16 24.93 -5.27
CA TYR A 116 13.23 25.94 -5.77
C TYR A 116 13.33 27.23 -4.94
N ILE A 117 13.21 27.17 -3.61
CA ILE A 117 13.31 28.34 -2.72
C ILE A 117 14.65 29.07 -2.91
N ARG A 118 15.76 28.35 -3.05
CA ARG A 118 17.08 28.96 -3.25
C ARG A 118 17.20 29.66 -4.60
N GLU A 119 16.57 29.15 -5.65
CA GLU A 119 16.68 29.67 -7.02
C GLU A 119 15.69 30.81 -7.28
N VAL A 120 14.47 30.74 -6.75
CA VAL A 120 13.37 31.65 -7.04
C VAL A 120 13.05 32.56 -5.85
N GLY A 121 13.14 32.05 -4.63
CA GLY A 121 12.86 32.78 -3.37
C GLY A 121 11.51 32.46 -2.80
N ASP A 122 10.44 32.94 -3.41
CA ASP A 122 9.06 32.68 -2.96
C ASP A 122 8.46 31.44 -3.63
N LEU A 123 7.46 30.86 -2.99
CA LEU A 123 6.74 29.70 -3.53
C LEU A 123 5.47 30.14 -4.24
N PRO A 124 5.17 29.66 -5.45
CA PRO A 124 3.91 29.93 -6.14
C PRO A 124 2.73 29.16 -5.56
N VAL A 125 3.00 28.13 -4.75
CA VAL A 125 2.04 27.18 -4.19
C VAL A 125 2.37 26.92 -2.73
N ASN A 126 1.35 26.75 -1.88
CA ASN A 126 1.55 26.27 -0.52
C ASN A 126 1.95 24.80 -0.56
N ILE A 127 2.88 24.40 0.30
CA ILE A 127 3.34 23.03 0.40
C ILE A 127 3.21 22.55 1.83
N THR A 128 2.57 21.42 2.02
CA THR A 128 2.43 20.75 3.31
C THR A 128 3.01 19.35 3.23
N PHE A 129 3.98 19.06 4.08
CA PHE A 129 4.42 17.69 4.33
C PHE A 129 3.64 17.15 5.52
N MET A 130 2.90 16.07 5.30
CA MET A 130 2.13 15.32 6.28
C MET A 130 2.82 13.97 6.46
N MET A 131 3.48 13.77 7.63
CA MET A 131 4.36 12.62 7.85
C MET A 131 3.93 11.85 9.10
N GLU A 132 3.66 10.57 8.95
CA GLU A 132 3.34 9.67 10.06
C GLU A 132 4.47 8.68 10.39
N GLY A 133 4.36 8.01 11.53
CA GLY A 133 5.36 7.05 12.00
C GLY A 133 4.78 5.66 12.31
N ALA A 134 3.67 5.28 11.68
CA ALA A 134 2.99 4.01 11.91
C ALA A 134 2.38 3.41 10.63
N GLU A 135 2.81 3.83 9.43
CA GLU A 135 2.29 3.35 8.14
C GLU A 135 2.50 1.84 8.02
N GLU A 136 3.69 1.36 8.31
CA GLU A 136 4.11 -0.04 8.27
C GLU A 136 3.38 -0.96 9.29
N SER A 137 2.45 -0.37 10.01
CA SER A 137 1.57 -1.05 10.97
C SER A 137 0.12 -0.60 10.81
N ALA A 138 -0.29 -0.39 9.56
CA ALA A 138 -1.64 -0.03 9.12
C ALA A 138 -2.11 1.34 9.66
N SER A 139 -1.22 2.35 9.67
CA SER A 139 -1.55 3.76 9.96
C SER A 139 -2.44 3.94 11.19
N THR A 140 -2.12 3.26 12.29
CA THR A 140 -2.98 3.02 13.45
C THR A 140 -3.67 4.28 14.02
N ASP A 141 -3.00 5.44 13.94
CA ASP A 141 -3.51 6.69 14.49
C ASP A 141 -3.76 7.78 13.44
N LEU A 142 -3.57 7.48 12.16
CA LEU A 142 -3.66 8.45 11.07
C LEU A 142 -5.04 9.12 11.01
N GLU A 143 -6.13 8.35 11.16
CA GLU A 143 -7.49 8.87 11.15
C GLU A 143 -7.69 9.97 12.19
N LYS A 144 -7.18 9.77 13.41
CA LYS A 144 -7.28 10.74 14.51
C LYS A 144 -6.48 12.01 14.22
N TYR A 145 -5.31 11.88 13.58
CA TYR A 145 -4.51 13.03 13.17
C TYR A 145 -5.17 13.79 12.02
N LEU A 146 -5.75 13.10 11.04
CA LEU A 146 -6.49 13.71 9.95
C LEU A 146 -7.69 14.50 10.45
N GLU A 147 -8.45 13.97 11.41
CA GLU A 147 -9.54 14.67 12.05
C GLU A 147 -9.04 15.92 12.80
N LYS A 148 -7.98 15.78 13.61
CA LYS A 148 -7.41 16.85 14.43
C LYS A 148 -6.85 18.00 13.60
N TYR A 149 -6.17 17.70 12.48
CA TYR A 149 -5.47 18.68 11.64
C TYR A 149 -6.21 19.00 10.33
N ARG A 150 -7.48 18.61 10.20
CA ARG A 150 -8.25 18.81 8.98
C ARG A 150 -8.22 20.26 8.48
N ASP A 151 -8.43 21.21 9.38
CA ASP A 151 -8.45 22.65 9.04
C ASP A 151 -7.04 23.18 8.69
N ASP A 152 -5.99 22.53 9.16
CA ASP A 152 -4.60 22.83 8.82
C ASP A 152 -4.17 22.25 7.45
N LEU A 153 -4.83 21.18 7.02
CA LEU A 153 -4.56 20.49 5.78
C LEU A 153 -5.41 21.01 4.61
N LEU A 154 -6.53 21.67 4.90
CA LEU A 154 -7.47 22.17 3.89
C LEU A 154 -7.48 23.71 3.83
N PRO A 155 -7.77 24.32 2.64
CA PRO A 155 -7.99 23.63 1.36
C PRO A 155 -6.69 23.07 0.75
N ALA A 156 -6.82 21.98 -0.02
CA ALA A 156 -5.71 21.44 -0.79
C ALA A 156 -6.20 20.99 -2.17
N ASP A 157 -5.32 21.09 -3.17
CA ASP A 157 -5.65 20.85 -4.59
C ASP A 157 -5.09 19.52 -5.12
N LEU A 158 -4.04 19.02 -4.51
CA LEU A 158 -3.39 17.77 -4.86
C LEU A 158 -2.72 17.15 -3.64
N LEU A 159 -2.86 15.84 -3.48
CA LEU A 159 -2.02 15.07 -2.59
C LEU A 159 -1.11 14.15 -3.42
N VAL A 160 0.19 14.30 -3.23
CA VAL A 160 1.19 13.39 -3.77
C VAL A 160 1.43 12.29 -2.73
N TRP A 161 1.14 11.06 -3.14
CA TRP A 161 1.30 9.88 -2.31
C TRP A 161 2.77 9.59 -1.99
N GLU A 162 3.01 8.87 -0.91
CA GLU A 162 4.35 8.59 -0.38
C GLU A 162 5.27 7.99 -1.44
N GLN A 163 4.88 6.89 -2.05
CA GLN A 163 5.67 6.06 -2.95
C GLN A 163 5.23 6.13 -4.40
N GLY A 164 6.06 5.56 -5.25
CA GLY A 164 5.84 5.27 -6.65
C GLY A 164 7.12 4.83 -7.32
N ASN A 165 6.99 4.11 -8.42
CA ASN A 165 8.12 3.45 -9.06
C ASN A 165 8.16 3.61 -10.58
N ARG A 166 9.29 3.30 -11.16
CA ARG A 166 9.40 2.99 -12.58
C ARG A 166 9.17 1.51 -12.81
N ASN A 167 8.34 1.19 -13.79
CA ASN A 167 8.07 -0.18 -14.17
C ASN A 167 9.26 -0.84 -14.90
N SER A 168 9.14 -2.12 -15.23
CA SER A 168 10.20 -2.88 -15.91
C SER A 168 10.48 -2.43 -17.35
N LYS A 169 9.64 -1.55 -17.94
CA LYS A 169 9.88 -0.90 -19.23
C LYS A 169 10.59 0.46 -19.08
N GLY A 170 10.89 0.88 -17.85
CA GLY A 170 11.51 2.16 -17.56
C GLY A 170 10.55 3.37 -17.52
N GLN A 171 9.24 3.14 -17.64
CA GLN A 171 8.23 4.21 -17.58
C GLN A 171 7.95 4.56 -16.12
N LEU A 172 7.80 5.86 -15.81
CA LEU A 172 7.27 6.26 -14.51
C LEU A 172 5.80 5.83 -14.40
N GLU A 173 5.45 5.08 -13.37
CA GLU A 173 4.07 4.78 -13.05
C GLU A 173 3.45 5.94 -12.28
N ILE A 174 2.30 6.43 -12.76
CA ILE A 174 1.46 7.41 -12.06
C ILE A 174 0.14 6.72 -11.75
N THR A 175 -0.08 6.45 -10.47
CA THR A 175 -1.20 5.63 -9.99
C THR A 175 -2.17 6.49 -9.20
N GLY A 176 -3.47 6.35 -9.46
CA GLY A 176 -4.53 7.15 -8.85
C GLY A 176 -5.18 6.52 -7.62
N GLY A 177 -4.80 5.32 -7.23
CA GLY A 177 -5.46 4.62 -6.13
C GLY A 177 -4.85 3.27 -5.78
N ASN A 178 -5.48 2.59 -4.85
CA ASN A 178 -5.10 1.25 -4.40
C ASN A 178 -6.32 0.38 -4.09
N LYS A 179 -6.12 -0.94 -4.06
CA LYS A 179 -7.12 -1.86 -3.53
C LYS A 179 -7.18 -1.77 -2.01
N GLY A 180 -8.35 -2.07 -1.46
CA GLY A 180 -8.51 -2.34 -0.05
C GLY A 180 -8.20 -3.79 0.29
N ILE A 181 -8.34 -4.12 1.55
CA ILE A 181 -8.16 -5.47 2.09
C ILE A 181 -9.09 -5.72 3.26
N ILE A 182 -9.50 -6.96 3.42
CA ILE A 182 -9.99 -7.49 4.70
C ILE A 182 -9.26 -8.80 4.98
N THR A 183 -8.73 -8.93 6.19
CA THR A 183 -8.17 -10.18 6.69
C THR A 183 -9.01 -10.72 7.84
N PHE A 184 -9.22 -12.02 7.85
CA PHE A 184 -10.07 -12.67 8.84
C PHE A 184 -9.66 -14.12 9.07
N ASP A 185 -9.92 -14.60 10.27
CA ASP A 185 -9.75 -16.00 10.60
C ASP A 185 -11.10 -16.75 10.54
N LEU A 186 -11.08 -17.94 9.99
CA LEU A 186 -12.15 -18.94 10.12
C LEU A 186 -11.71 -20.03 11.08
N SER A 187 -12.52 -20.34 12.08
CA SER A 187 -12.20 -21.41 13.03
C SER A 187 -13.43 -22.23 13.39
N VAL A 188 -13.21 -23.51 13.66
CA VAL A 188 -14.26 -24.44 14.10
C VAL A 188 -13.71 -25.45 15.07
N GLU A 189 -14.54 -25.78 16.06
CA GLU A 189 -14.34 -26.88 16.99
C GLU A 189 -15.44 -27.91 16.77
N SER A 190 -15.07 -29.17 16.50
CA SER A 190 -16.01 -30.27 16.28
C SER A 190 -16.11 -31.20 17.49
N ALA A 191 -15.13 -31.16 18.41
CA ALA A 191 -15.08 -31.98 19.62
C ALA A 191 -14.14 -31.35 20.65
N ASP A 192 -14.23 -31.78 21.90
CA ASP A 192 -13.32 -31.36 22.99
C ASP A 192 -11.90 -31.92 22.84
N VAL A 193 -11.75 -33.05 22.14
CA VAL A 193 -10.49 -33.76 21.94
C VAL A 193 -10.42 -34.40 20.56
N ASP A 194 -9.20 -34.63 20.05
CA ASP A 194 -8.99 -35.43 18.84
C ASP A 194 -9.58 -36.86 19.01
N ILE A 195 -10.33 -37.31 18.03
CA ILE A 195 -11.01 -38.59 18.03
C ILE A 195 -10.24 -39.58 17.13
N HIS A 196 -10.22 -40.86 17.49
CA HIS A 196 -9.59 -41.87 16.62
C HIS A 196 -10.34 -41.95 15.27
N SER A 197 -9.57 -41.91 14.16
CA SER A 197 -10.11 -41.86 12.80
C SER A 197 -11.02 -43.03 12.38
N LYS A 198 -11.05 -44.14 13.15
CA LYS A 198 -11.99 -45.25 12.92
C LYS A 198 -13.44 -44.81 12.93
N PHE A 199 -13.76 -43.68 13.55
CA PHE A 199 -15.11 -43.11 13.60
C PHE A 199 -15.42 -42.16 12.43
N GLY A 200 -14.49 -41.97 11.48
CA GLY A 200 -14.63 -40.99 10.39
C GLY A 200 -15.79 -41.24 9.42
N ALA A 201 -16.37 -42.43 9.44
CA ALA A 201 -17.58 -42.74 8.66
C ALA A 201 -18.88 -42.21 9.31
N VAL A 202 -18.85 -41.84 10.60
CA VAL A 202 -20.06 -41.47 11.39
C VAL A 202 -19.89 -40.17 12.17
N ILE A 203 -18.69 -39.60 12.24
CA ILE A 203 -18.38 -38.34 12.91
C ILE A 203 -17.74 -37.38 11.93
N GLU A 204 -18.28 -36.18 11.78
CA GLU A 204 -17.68 -35.10 11.01
C GLU A 204 -16.49 -34.52 11.76
N SER A 205 -15.40 -34.23 11.02
CA SER A 205 -14.20 -33.60 11.59
C SER A 205 -14.16 -32.10 11.35
N ALA A 206 -13.52 -31.38 12.26
CA ALA A 206 -13.28 -29.95 12.07
C ALA A 206 -12.61 -29.65 10.73
N SER A 207 -11.69 -30.51 10.28
CA SER A 207 -10.98 -30.33 9.01
C SER A 207 -11.90 -30.33 7.80
N TRP A 208 -12.77 -31.35 7.68
CA TRP A 208 -13.72 -31.43 6.56
C TRP A 208 -14.75 -30.33 6.60
N TYR A 209 -15.25 -29.99 7.79
CA TYR A 209 -16.22 -28.92 7.96
C TYR A 209 -15.65 -27.56 7.49
N LEU A 210 -14.42 -27.25 7.90
CA LEU A 210 -13.72 -26.02 7.48
C LEU A 210 -13.43 -26.01 5.96
N LEU A 211 -12.89 -27.11 5.42
CA LEU A 211 -12.55 -27.20 4.00
C LEU A 211 -13.79 -27.06 3.10
N ASN A 212 -14.91 -27.69 3.49
CA ASN A 212 -16.17 -27.56 2.76
C ASN A 212 -16.72 -26.13 2.84
N ALA A 213 -16.62 -25.46 3.99
CA ALA A 213 -17.00 -24.07 4.15
C ALA A 213 -16.17 -23.14 3.24
N ILE A 214 -14.84 -23.30 3.20
CA ILE A 214 -13.96 -22.52 2.33
C ILE A 214 -14.28 -22.83 0.86
N SER A 215 -14.48 -24.10 0.49
CA SER A 215 -14.81 -24.51 -0.87
C SER A 215 -16.13 -23.95 -1.36
N SER A 216 -17.08 -23.64 -0.48
CA SER A 216 -18.35 -23.01 -0.86
C SER A 216 -18.20 -21.53 -1.25
N MET A 217 -17.12 -20.87 -0.84
CA MET A 217 -16.92 -19.42 -1.06
C MET A 217 -16.39 -19.07 -2.46
N ARG A 218 -15.80 -20.03 -3.19
CA ARG A 218 -15.13 -19.78 -4.46
C ARG A 218 -15.23 -21.00 -5.37
N ASP A 219 -15.50 -20.78 -6.66
CA ASP A 219 -15.49 -21.82 -7.66
C ASP A 219 -14.07 -22.17 -8.17
N ASP A 220 -14.00 -23.19 -9.03
CA ASP A 220 -12.75 -23.64 -9.64
C ASP A 220 -12.18 -22.66 -10.70
N GLN A 221 -12.98 -21.69 -11.15
CA GLN A 221 -12.58 -20.61 -12.04
C GLN A 221 -12.04 -19.39 -11.27
N GLY A 222 -12.07 -19.43 -9.95
CA GLY A 222 -11.60 -18.33 -9.10
C GLY A 222 -12.66 -17.29 -8.75
N ARG A 223 -13.89 -17.45 -9.22
CA ARG A 223 -14.99 -16.53 -8.93
C ARG A 223 -15.47 -16.70 -7.48
N ILE A 224 -15.63 -15.61 -6.78
CA ILE A 224 -16.20 -15.59 -5.42
C ILE A 224 -17.70 -15.88 -5.51
N LEU A 225 -18.17 -16.85 -4.71
CA LEU A 225 -19.56 -17.29 -4.68
C LEU A 225 -20.39 -16.70 -3.51
N ILE A 226 -19.79 -15.77 -2.77
CA ILE A 226 -20.45 -15.07 -1.67
C ILE A 226 -21.41 -14.04 -2.26
N ASP A 227 -22.70 -14.17 -1.97
CA ASP A 227 -23.74 -13.25 -2.44
C ASP A 227 -23.46 -11.80 -1.99
N GLY A 228 -23.75 -10.82 -2.83
CA GLY A 228 -23.57 -9.40 -2.53
C GLY A 228 -22.21 -8.82 -2.91
N ILE A 229 -21.19 -9.65 -3.11
CA ILE A 229 -19.82 -9.14 -3.40
C ILE A 229 -19.79 -8.40 -4.73
N TYR A 230 -20.24 -9.00 -5.83
CA TYR A 230 -20.14 -8.39 -7.15
C TYR A 230 -21.19 -7.30 -7.42
N GLU A 231 -22.29 -7.29 -6.69
CA GLU A 231 -23.39 -6.33 -6.85
C GLU A 231 -23.04 -4.92 -6.36
N LYS A 232 -22.07 -4.82 -5.45
CA LYS A 232 -21.62 -3.54 -4.87
C LYS A 232 -20.42 -2.92 -5.56
N ILE A 233 -19.72 -3.66 -6.39
CA ILE A 233 -18.48 -3.19 -7.04
C ILE A 233 -18.77 -2.00 -7.95
N VAL A 234 -18.02 -0.93 -7.78
CA VAL A 234 -17.98 0.17 -8.74
C VAL A 234 -17.20 -0.27 -9.98
N GLN A 235 -17.93 -0.55 -11.06
CA GLN A 235 -17.31 -1.00 -12.30
C GLN A 235 -16.39 0.08 -12.89
N PRO A 236 -15.28 -0.30 -13.55
CA PRO A 236 -14.45 0.66 -14.27
C PRO A 236 -15.23 1.28 -15.42
N ASN A 237 -14.99 2.57 -15.67
CA ASN A 237 -15.48 3.23 -16.86
C ASN A 237 -14.58 2.90 -18.09
N GLU A 238 -15.01 3.34 -19.30
CA GLU A 238 -14.24 3.06 -20.52
C GLU A 238 -12.84 3.66 -20.49
N ARG A 239 -12.67 4.88 -19.94
CA ARG A 239 -11.36 5.53 -19.83
C ARG A 239 -10.41 4.75 -18.90
N GLU A 240 -10.90 4.25 -17.78
CA GLU A 240 -10.10 3.43 -16.87
C GLU A 240 -9.67 2.11 -17.53
N MET A 241 -10.57 1.50 -18.30
CA MET A 241 -10.23 0.31 -19.09
C MET A 241 -9.18 0.63 -20.16
N ASP A 242 -9.32 1.74 -20.89
CA ASP A 242 -8.34 2.18 -21.89
C ASP A 242 -6.96 2.44 -21.28
N LEU A 243 -6.91 3.04 -20.07
CA LEU A 243 -5.66 3.29 -19.36
C LEU A 243 -4.94 1.98 -19.04
N ILE A 244 -5.62 1.00 -18.43
CA ILE A 244 -4.97 -0.29 -18.09
C ILE A 244 -4.59 -1.08 -19.35
N GLU A 245 -5.38 -1.05 -20.40
CA GLU A 245 -5.05 -1.74 -21.65
C GLU A 245 -3.84 -1.12 -22.36
N THR A 246 -3.68 0.21 -22.23
CA THR A 246 -2.58 0.95 -22.83
C THR A 246 -1.27 0.80 -22.02
N TYR A 247 -1.37 0.94 -20.73
CA TYR A 247 -0.18 1.14 -19.87
C TYR A 247 0.20 -0.05 -19.01
N ALA A 248 -0.76 -0.88 -18.57
CA ALA A 248 -0.44 -2.00 -17.70
C ALA A 248 0.54 -2.98 -18.37
N ILE A 249 1.54 -3.39 -17.60
CA ILE A 249 2.58 -4.31 -18.06
C ILE A 249 2.28 -5.77 -17.70
N GLU A 250 1.40 -5.99 -16.74
CA GLU A 250 1.01 -7.30 -16.26
C GLU A 250 0.31 -8.10 -17.36
N ASN A 251 0.66 -9.34 -17.45
CA ASN A 251 0.01 -10.32 -18.32
C ASN A 251 0.31 -11.74 -17.84
N ALA A 252 -0.54 -12.68 -18.27
CA ALA A 252 -0.45 -14.06 -17.86
C ALA A 252 0.93 -14.70 -18.12
N ASP A 253 1.56 -14.39 -19.26
CA ASP A 253 2.84 -15.01 -19.63
C ASP A 253 4.01 -14.46 -18.82
N SER A 254 4.00 -13.16 -18.50
CA SER A 254 5.02 -12.57 -17.64
C SER A 254 4.95 -13.15 -16.23
N LEU A 255 3.76 -13.29 -15.64
CA LEU A 255 3.59 -13.90 -14.32
C LEU A 255 4.05 -15.36 -14.29
N ARG A 256 3.71 -16.15 -15.33
CA ARG A 256 4.21 -17.54 -15.45
C ARG A 256 5.73 -17.59 -15.42
N LYS A 257 6.39 -16.68 -16.12
CA LYS A 257 7.85 -16.64 -16.24
C LYS A 257 8.50 -16.15 -14.94
N ILE A 258 8.00 -15.05 -14.37
CA ILE A 258 8.57 -14.42 -13.17
C ILE A 258 8.48 -15.37 -11.97
N TYR A 259 7.30 -15.96 -11.73
CA TYR A 259 7.05 -16.81 -10.56
C TYR A 259 7.21 -18.30 -10.81
N GLY A 260 7.49 -18.72 -12.04
CA GLY A 260 7.63 -20.15 -12.38
C GLY A 260 6.38 -20.96 -12.07
N LEU A 261 5.20 -20.40 -12.36
CA LEU A 261 3.90 -20.99 -11.99
C LEU A 261 3.77 -22.42 -12.49
N LYS A 262 3.30 -23.31 -11.61
CA LYS A 262 3.06 -24.74 -11.89
C LYS A 262 1.58 -25.05 -12.11
N LEU A 263 0.69 -24.18 -11.64
CA LEU A 263 -0.74 -24.26 -11.84
C LEU A 263 -1.17 -23.29 -12.95
N PRO A 264 -2.31 -23.53 -13.62
CA PRO A 264 -2.83 -22.62 -14.63
C PRO A 264 -3.20 -21.27 -14.03
N ILE A 265 -3.08 -20.22 -14.85
CA ILE A 265 -3.64 -18.91 -14.55
C ILE A 265 -5.15 -18.99 -14.80
N LEU A 266 -5.94 -18.40 -13.89
CA LEU A 266 -7.41 -18.45 -13.92
C LEU A 266 -8.00 -17.68 -15.11
N GLU A 267 -7.35 -16.59 -15.56
CA GLU A 267 -7.76 -15.80 -16.70
C GLU A 267 -6.55 -15.51 -17.59
N SER A 268 -6.66 -15.73 -18.89
CA SER A 268 -5.56 -15.55 -19.86
C SER A 268 -5.89 -14.59 -21.02
N ASP A 269 -7.16 -14.29 -21.27
CA ASP A 269 -7.53 -13.18 -22.15
C ASP A 269 -7.02 -11.87 -21.57
N ARG A 270 -6.28 -11.09 -22.36
CA ARG A 270 -5.57 -9.91 -21.81
C ARG A 270 -6.54 -8.90 -21.21
N ARG A 271 -7.65 -8.59 -21.86
CA ARG A 271 -8.60 -7.58 -21.37
C ARG A 271 -9.30 -8.05 -20.11
N ALA A 272 -9.76 -9.29 -20.10
CA ALA A 272 -10.38 -9.91 -18.94
C ALA A 272 -9.38 -10.05 -17.77
N PHE A 273 -8.14 -10.47 -18.06
CA PHE A 273 -7.06 -10.54 -17.06
C PHE A 273 -6.82 -9.20 -16.38
N LEU A 274 -6.64 -8.12 -17.15
CA LEU A 274 -6.40 -6.78 -16.61
C LEU A 274 -7.60 -6.28 -15.83
N LYS A 275 -8.82 -6.47 -16.33
CA LYS A 275 -10.03 -6.10 -15.61
C LYS A 275 -10.11 -6.81 -14.26
N THR A 276 -9.91 -8.12 -14.24
CA THR A 276 -9.95 -8.91 -13.01
C THR A 276 -8.83 -8.50 -12.05
N TYR A 277 -7.61 -8.34 -12.56
CA TYR A 277 -6.46 -7.97 -11.74
C TYR A 277 -6.61 -6.59 -11.07
N TYR A 278 -7.09 -5.57 -11.79
CA TYR A 278 -7.19 -4.22 -11.25
C TYR A 278 -8.53 -3.92 -10.58
N PHE A 279 -9.65 -4.44 -11.08
CA PHE A 279 -10.99 -3.96 -10.72
C PHE A 279 -11.91 -5.00 -10.08
N GLU A 280 -11.45 -6.23 -9.85
CA GLU A 280 -12.25 -7.23 -9.16
C GLU A 280 -11.61 -7.64 -7.83
N PRO A 281 -12.43 -8.08 -6.84
CA PRO A 281 -11.92 -8.59 -5.58
C PRO A 281 -11.26 -9.95 -5.79
N ALA A 282 -10.37 -10.31 -4.88
CA ALA A 282 -9.71 -11.62 -4.88
C ALA A 282 -9.77 -12.22 -3.48
N LEU A 283 -10.22 -13.46 -3.36
CA LEU A 283 -10.27 -14.22 -2.12
C LEU A 283 -9.12 -15.21 -2.06
N SER A 284 -8.29 -15.11 -1.03
CA SER A 284 -7.09 -15.92 -0.85
C SER A 284 -7.10 -16.65 0.48
N ILE A 285 -6.43 -17.80 0.51
CA ILE A 285 -6.13 -18.54 1.73
C ILE A 285 -4.65 -18.30 2.05
N GLU A 286 -4.36 -17.64 3.15
CA GLU A 286 -2.98 -17.40 3.61
C GLU A 286 -2.41 -18.60 4.35
N GLY A 287 -3.26 -19.35 5.05
CA GLY A 287 -2.82 -20.52 5.78
C GLY A 287 -3.96 -21.36 6.32
N ILE A 288 -3.71 -22.66 6.42
CA ILE A 288 -4.64 -23.63 7.05
C ILE A 288 -3.87 -24.41 8.10
N SER A 289 -4.44 -24.51 9.29
CA SER A 289 -3.91 -25.30 10.40
C SER A 289 -4.95 -26.26 10.92
N THR A 290 -4.70 -27.55 10.77
CA THR A 290 -5.57 -28.62 11.28
C THR A 290 -4.84 -29.95 11.34
N GLY A 291 -5.19 -30.81 12.28
CA GLY A 291 -4.67 -32.17 12.40
C GLY A 291 -3.19 -32.25 12.80
N TYR A 292 -2.63 -33.42 12.60
CA TYR A 292 -1.26 -33.73 13.01
C TYR A 292 -0.24 -33.32 11.93
N GLN A 293 0.73 -32.49 12.31
CA GLN A 293 1.80 -31.98 11.45
C GLN A 293 3.19 -32.54 11.80
N GLY A 294 3.29 -33.41 12.82
CA GLY A 294 4.56 -33.99 13.27
C GLY A 294 5.01 -35.18 12.41
N GLN A 295 6.16 -35.75 12.78
CA GLN A 295 6.70 -36.94 12.11
C GLN A 295 5.86 -38.19 12.39
N GLY A 296 5.75 -39.07 11.42
CA GLY A 296 5.02 -40.33 11.53
C GLY A 296 3.51 -40.20 11.25
N VAL A 297 2.73 -41.12 11.76
CA VAL A 297 1.28 -41.23 11.51
C VAL A 297 0.52 -41.10 12.82
N LYS A 298 -0.50 -40.26 12.83
CA LYS A 298 -1.47 -40.13 13.91
C LYS A 298 -2.89 -40.20 13.32
N THR A 299 -3.56 -41.34 13.53
CA THR A 299 -4.86 -41.63 12.91
C THR A 299 -6.01 -41.00 13.70
N ILE A 300 -6.25 -39.69 13.44
CA ILE A 300 -7.24 -38.87 14.16
C ILE A 300 -8.25 -38.21 13.25
N LEU A 301 -9.39 -37.83 13.82
CA LEU A 301 -10.26 -36.75 13.38
C LEU A 301 -9.91 -35.55 14.23
N PRO A 302 -9.35 -34.47 13.66
CA PRO A 302 -9.00 -33.29 14.43
C PRO A 302 -10.21 -32.62 15.06
N ALA A 303 -10.11 -32.28 16.34
CA ALA A 303 -11.15 -31.56 17.05
C ALA A 303 -11.29 -30.10 16.62
N GLN A 304 -10.21 -29.53 16.11
CA GLN A 304 -10.13 -28.10 15.74
C GLN A 304 -9.52 -27.91 14.37
N ALA A 305 -9.99 -26.88 13.67
CA ALA A 305 -9.40 -26.42 12.42
C ALA A 305 -9.50 -24.89 12.34
N LYS A 306 -8.47 -24.28 11.72
CA LYS A 306 -8.37 -22.84 11.52
C LYS A 306 -7.83 -22.52 10.14
N ALA A 307 -8.36 -21.46 9.50
CA ALA A 307 -7.79 -20.86 8.30
C ALA A 307 -7.61 -19.34 8.50
N LYS A 308 -6.52 -18.82 7.94
CA LYS A 308 -6.30 -17.38 7.73
C LYS A 308 -6.67 -17.05 6.31
N MET A 309 -7.49 -16.05 6.14
CA MET A 309 -8.08 -15.65 4.86
C MET A 309 -7.86 -14.15 4.63
N GLU A 310 -7.69 -13.77 3.38
CA GLU A 310 -7.79 -12.37 2.95
C GLU A 310 -8.76 -12.22 1.77
N MET A 311 -9.37 -11.04 1.67
CA MET A 311 -10.03 -10.61 0.43
C MET A 311 -9.52 -9.23 0.07
N ARG A 312 -8.96 -9.10 -1.16
CA ARG A 312 -8.67 -7.78 -1.73
C ARG A 312 -9.97 -7.13 -2.15
N LEU A 313 -10.14 -5.87 -1.74
CA LEU A 313 -11.35 -5.10 -1.96
C LEU A 313 -11.15 -4.09 -3.10
N VAL A 314 -12.28 -3.74 -3.73
CA VAL A 314 -12.35 -2.71 -4.77
C VAL A 314 -13.44 -1.71 -4.41
N PRO A 315 -13.47 -0.50 -5.01
CA PRO A 315 -14.47 0.51 -4.67
C PRO A 315 -15.91 -0.02 -4.67
N GLY A 316 -16.64 0.30 -3.62
CA GLY A 316 -17.99 -0.20 -3.32
C GLY A 316 -18.04 -1.34 -2.29
N LEU A 317 -16.90 -1.93 -1.96
CA LEU A 317 -16.79 -2.95 -0.91
C LEU A 317 -16.09 -2.37 0.32
N THR A 318 -16.78 -2.35 1.45
CA THR A 318 -16.17 -2.03 2.76
C THR A 318 -15.85 -3.32 3.51
N PRO A 319 -14.84 -3.33 4.41
CA PRO A 319 -14.50 -4.49 5.23
C PRO A 319 -15.71 -5.03 6.02
N GLU A 320 -16.52 -4.15 6.61
CA GLU A 320 -17.69 -4.49 7.40
C GLU A 320 -18.76 -5.18 6.54
N TYR A 321 -19.04 -4.60 5.35
CA TYR A 321 -20.01 -5.16 4.42
C TYR A 321 -19.59 -6.57 3.98
N VAL A 322 -18.32 -6.74 3.62
CA VAL A 322 -17.79 -8.04 3.18
C VAL A 322 -17.82 -9.06 4.32
N LEU A 323 -17.49 -8.65 5.55
CA LEU A 323 -17.55 -9.51 6.73
C LEU A 323 -18.98 -10.03 6.96
N ASP A 324 -19.98 -9.16 6.79
CA ASP A 324 -21.40 -9.54 6.92
C ASP A 324 -21.84 -10.48 5.80
N CYS A 325 -21.39 -10.25 4.55
CA CYS A 325 -21.62 -11.17 3.43
C CYS A 325 -21.02 -12.56 3.70
N ILE A 326 -19.79 -12.62 4.23
CA ILE A 326 -19.12 -13.89 4.58
C ILE A 326 -19.95 -14.65 5.64
N LYS A 327 -20.36 -13.99 6.71
CA LYS A 327 -21.18 -14.61 7.77
C LYS A 327 -22.52 -15.10 7.24
N ALA A 328 -23.17 -14.29 6.38
CA ALA A 328 -24.44 -14.65 5.77
C ALA A 328 -24.29 -15.86 4.84
N HIS A 329 -23.22 -15.90 4.02
CA HIS A 329 -22.91 -17.02 3.15
C HIS A 329 -22.71 -18.31 3.95
N LEU A 330 -21.85 -18.29 4.97
CA LEU A 330 -21.60 -19.47 5.82
C LEU A 330 -22.87 -20.01 6.45
N LYS A 331 -23.72 -19.11 6.94
CA LYS A 331 -25.03 -19.50 7.49
C LYS A 331 -25.96 -20.11 6.42
N LYS A 332 -26.03 -19.50 5.24
CA LYS A 332 -26.83 -19.98 4.11
C LYS A 332 -26.43 -21.38 3.67
N GLU A 333 -25.13 -21.63 3.60
CA GLU A 333 -24.54 -22.90 3.17
C GLU A 333 -24.47 -23.96 4.29
N GLY A 334 -24.98 -23.65 5.50
CA GLY A 334 -25.08 -24.60 6.63
C GLY A 334 -23.80 -24.70 7.47
N PHE A 335 -22.89 -23.74 7.33
CA PHE A 335 -21.63 -23.67 8.08
C PHE A 335 -21.67 -22.69 9.26
N ASP A 336 -22.80 -22.63 9.95
CA ASP A 336 -23.08 -21.72 11.06
C ASP A 336 -22.19 -21.92 12.30
N ARG A 337 -21.48 -23.05 12.39
CA ARG A 337 -20.51 -23.33 13.46
C ARG A 337 -19.13 -22.71 13.19
N ILE A 338 -18.85 -22.20 11.98
CA ILE A 338 -17.63 -21.48 11.70
C ILE A 338 -17.66 -20.13 12.43
N LYS A 339 -16.69 -19.91 13.30
CA LYS A 339 -16.43 -18.59 13.89
C LYS A 339 -15.60 -17.77 12.92
N VAL A 340 -16.11 -16.60 12.54
CA VAL A 340 -15.39 -15.61 11.75
C VAL A 340 -14.83 -14.56 12.70
N THR A 341 -13.52 -14.35 12.68
CA THR A 341 -12.85 -13.34 13.49
C THR A 341 -12.18 -12.33 12.58
N PHE A 342 -12.62 -11.09 12.63
CA PHE A 342 -12.00 -9.97 11.91
C PHE A 342 -10.60 -9.68 12.47
N THR A 343 -9.64 -9.33 11.61
CA THR A 343 -8.27 -9.01 12.01
C THR A 343 -7.87 -7.61 11.56
N LEU A 344 -8.01 -7.30 10.27
CA LEU A 344 -7.63 -6.01 9.67
C LEU A 344 -8.60 -5.69 8.52
N GLY A 345 -8.85 -4.42 8.29
CA GLY A 345 -9.60 -3.96 7.14
C GLY A 345 -9.22 -2.55 6.72
N GLU A 346 -9.04 -2.37 5.41
CA GLU A 346 -8.84 -1.09 4.76
C GLU A 346 -9.68 -1.01 3.50
N GLU A 347 -10.29 0.16 3.26
CA GLU A 347 -11.08 0.38 2.07
C GLU A 347 -10.19 0.73 0.86
N SER A 348 -10.71 0.49 -0.33
CA SER A 348 -10.06 0.86 -1.59
C SER A 348 -10.37 2.29 -1.98
N TYR A 349 -9.46 2.90 -2.71
CA TYR A 349 -9.64 4.23 -3.29
C TYR A 349 -9.21 4.26 -4.76
N ARG A 350 -9.82 5.15 -5.54
CA ARG A 350 -9.49 5.38 -6.94
C ARG A 350 -9.81 6.83 -7.33
N SER A 351 -8.77 7.60 -7.67
CA SER A 351 -8.89 8.97 -8.16
C SER A 351 -9.47 9.02 -9.58
N ASP A 352 -10.13 10.11 -9.90
CA ASP A 352 -10.41 10.45 -11.30
C ASP A 352 -9.10 10.91 -11.98
N MET A 353 -8.54 10.06 -12.83
CA MET A 353 -7.31 10.36 -13.57
C MET A 353 -7.49 11.48 -14.61
N SER A 354 -8.66 12.10 -14.74
CA SER A 354 -8.91 13.31 -15.52
C SER A 354 -8.91 14.58 -14.69
N ASP A 355 -8.72 14.49 -13.38
CA ASP A 355 -8.57 15.67 -12.53
C ASP A 355 -7.44 16.57 -13.04
N PRO A 356 -7.65 17.89 -13.18
CA PRO A 356 -6.66 18.80 -13.73
C PRO A 356 -5.31 18.78 -13.00
N ALA A 357 -5.29 18.59 -11.67
CA ALA A 357 -4.05 18.52 -10.92
C ALA A 357 -3.26 17.23 -11.24
N ILE A 358 -3.95 16.10 -11.39
CA ILE A 358 -3.34 14.83 -11.79
C ILE A 358 -2.86 14.90 -13.25
N VAL A 359 -3.67 15.48 -14.15
CA VAL A 359 -3.29 15.68 -15.56
C VAL A 359 -2.04 16.54 -15.66
N ASN A 360 -1.90 17.59 -14.84
CA ASN A 360 -0.69 18.40 -14.79
C ASN A 360 0.54 17.56 -14.43
N VAL A 361 0.46 16.71 -13.41
CA VAL A 361 1.56 15.79 -13.05
C VAL A 361 1.93 14.88 -14.23
N ILE A 362 0.92 14.30 -14.89
CA ILE A 362 1.14 13.38 -16.02
C ILE A 362 1.87 14.10 -17.18
N GLU A 363 1.41 15.31 -17.56
CA GLU A 363 2.01 16.05 -18.66
C GLU A 363 3.44 16.51 -18.34
N LEU A 364 3.69 16.96 -17.12
CA LEU A 364 5.04 17.32 -16.68
C LEU A 364 5.98 16.11 -16.71
N ALA A 365 5.54 14.99 -16.13
CA ALA A 365 6.36 13.78 -16.04
C ALA A 365 6.82 13.26 -17.42
N LYS A 366 6.02 13.41 -18.47
CA LYS A 366 6.41 13.05 -19.85
C LYS A 366 7.70 13.74 -20.33
N GLY A 367 8.01 14.91 -19.79
CA GLY A 367 9.23 15.65 -20.13
C GLY A 367 10.50 15.14 -19.44
N PHE A 368 10.38 14.29 -18.41
CA PHE A 368 11.48 13.82 -17.58
C PHE A 368 11.88 12.36 -17.80
N TYR A 369 10.99 11.55 -18.37
CA TYR A 369 11.20 10.11 -18.53
C TYR A 369 11.19 9.75 -20.02
N GLU A 370 12.34 9.32 -20.56
CA GLU A 370 12.52 9.00 -21.99
C GLU A 370 11.57 7.88 -22.46
N GLU A 371 11.34 6.86 -21.61
CA GLU A 371 10.41 5.77 -21.87
C GLU A 371 8.94 6.18 -21.67
N GLY A 372 8.71 7.43 -21.27
CA GLY A 372 7.40 8.00 -21.00
C GLY A 372 6.83 7.61 -19.63
N VAL A 373 5.51 7.75 -19.51
CA VAL A 373 4.78 7.48 -18.29
C VAL A 373 3.74 6.37 -18.51
N ALA A 374 3.46 5.59 -17.47
CA ALA A 374 2.36 4.65 -17.42
C ALA A 374 1.31 5.18 -16.44
N VAL A 375 0.11 5.44 -16.90
CA VAL A 375 -0.98 6.01 -16.10
C VAL A 375 -1.96 4.92 -15.73
N LEU A 376 -2.10 4.64 -14.45
CA LEU A 376 -2.94 3.56 -13.93
C LEU A 376 -3.98 4.13 -12.95
N PRO A 377 -5.27 3.82 -13.10
CA PRO A 377 -6.29 4.34 -12.19
C PRO A 377 -6.19 3.78 -10.77
N THR A 378 -5.55 2.63 -10.60
CA THR A 378 -5.36 1.97 -9.30
C THR A 378 -4.18 1.01 -9.35
N ALA A 379 -3.54 0.79 -8.21
CA ALA A 379 -2.61 -0.32 -7.97
C ALA A 379 -3.34 -1.52 -7.35
N ALA A 380 -2.72 -2.70 -7.41
CA ALA A 380 -3.25 -3.91 -6.78
C ALA A 380 -2.87 -4.03 -5.29
N GLY A 381 -1.95 -3.19 -4.81
CA GLY A 381 -1.56 -3.08 -3.40
C GLY A 381 -2.62 -2.39 -2.54
N THR A 382 -2.35 -2.25 -1.25
CA THR A 382 -3.23 -1.61 -0.26
C THR A 382 -2.45 -0.55 0.50
N GLY A 383 -3.13 0.49 0.98
CA GLY A 383 -2.61 1.57 1.80
C GLY A 383 -3.74 2.53 2.20
N PRO A 384 -3.52 3.51 3.09
CA PRO A 384 -4.58 4.32 3.69
C PRO A 384 -5.16 5.42 2.79
N MET A 385 -5.06 5.30 1.46
CA MET A 385 -5.58 6.31 0.51
C MET A 385 -7.07 6.62 0.73
N HIS A 386 -7.89 5.60 0.98
CA HIS A 386 -9.32 5.82 1.23
C HIS A 386 -9.55 6.69 2.47
N MET A 387 -8.89 6.37 3.56
CA MET A 387 -8.98 7.11 4.83
C MET A 387 -8.61 8.59 4.64
N ILE A 388 -7.52 8.85 3.93
CA ILE A 388 -7.08 10.22 3.64
C ILE A 388 -8.08 10.94 2.72
N HIS A 389 -8.58 10.27 1.68
CA HIS A 389 -9.59 10.87 0.80
C HIS A 389 -10.89 11.18 1.54
N GLN A 390 -11.35 10.28 2.39
CA GLN A 390 -12.56 10.49 3.20
C GLN A 390 -12.42 11.73 4.12
N ALA A 391 -11.25 11.92 4.70
CA ALA A 391 -10.97 13.05 5.57
C ALA A 391 -10.81 14.37 4.81
N LEU A 392 -10.12 14.38 3.67
CA LEU A 392 -9.67 15.58 3.00
C LEU A 392 -10.39 15.87 1.67
N GLY A 393 -10.91 14.86 0.96
CA GLY A 393 -11.58 15.02 -0.33
C GLY A 393 -10.67 15.49 -1.47
N VAL A 394 -9.35 15.34 -1.34
CA VAL A 394 -8.34 15.83 -2.28
C VAL A 394 -8.02 14.75 -3.31
N PRO A 395 -7.83 15.09 -4.60
CA PRO A 395 -7.33 14.16 -5.60
C PRO A 395 -5.92 13.69 -5.26
N MET A 396 -5.63 12.42 -5.49
CA MET A 396 -4.35 11.82 -5.12
C MET A 396 -3.66 11.17 -6.31
N ALA A 397 -2.34 11.35 -6.39
CA ALA A 397 -1.49 10.69 -7.37
C ALA A 397 -0.24 10.11 -6.69
N ALA A 398 0.04 8.83 -6.95
CA ALA A 398 1.24 8.15 -6.49
C ALA A 398 2.27 8.11 -7.62
N PHE A 399 3.46 8.63 -7.37
CA PHE A 399 4.64 8.54 -8.23
C PHE A 399 5.90 8.85 -7.41
N GLY A 400 7.02 8.23 -7.74
CA GLY A 400 8.17 8.31 -6.85
C GLY A 400 9.51 7.95 -7.46
N ILE A 401 10.44 7.55 -6.60
CA ILE A 401 11.84 7.25 -6.90
C ILE A 401 12.12 5.76 -7.05
N GLY A 402 11.15 4.92 -6.73
CA GLY A 402 11.28 3.47 -6.76
C GLY A 402 11.55 2.91 -8.16
N ASN A 403 11.91 1.66 -8.22
CA ASN A 403 12.14 0.94 -9.46
C ASN A 403 11.58 -0.49 -9.38
N ALA A 404 11.44 -1.16 -10.51
CA ALA A 404 10.89 -2.52 -10.57
C ALA A 404 11.65 -3.58 -9.73
N ASN A 405 12.76 -3.23 -9.10
CA ASN A 405 13.57 -4.10 -8.25
C ASN A 405 14.00 -3.38 -6.96
N SER A 406 13.21 -2.43 -6.48
CA SER A 406 13.47 -1.69 -5.24
C SER A 406 13.58 -2.58 -4.01
N ARG A 407 12.88 -3.73 -3.99
CA ARG A 407 12.86 -4.70 -2.90
C ARG A 407 12.35 -4.12 -1.58
N ASP A 408 11.29 -3.36 -1.65
CA ASP A 408 10.61 -2.87 -0.47
C ASP A 408 10.31 -4.04 0.47
N HIS A 409 10.47 -3.83 1.78
CA HIS A 409 10.38 -4.85 2.83
C HIS A 409 11.41 -5.99 2.70
N GLY A 410 12.23 -6.02 1.66
CA GLY A 410 13.26 -7.05 1.42
C GLY A 410 14.68 -6.65 1.86
N GLY A 411 15.62 -7.56 1.70
CA GLY A 411 17.05 -7.27 1.82
C GLY A 411 17.60 -6.56 0.58
N ASP A 412 18.59 -5.68 0.78
CA ASP A 412 19.14 -4.83 -0.28
C ASP A 412 18.08 -3.91 -0.94
N GLU A 413 17.16 -3.35 -0.14
CA GLU A 413 16.26 -2.28 -0.59
C GLU A 413 17.05 -1.16 -1.23
N ASN A 414 16.57 -0.68 -2.40
CA ASN A 414 17.37 0.22 -3.21
C ASN A 414 16.56 1.16 -4.09
N VAL A 415 17.16 2.32 -4.41
CA VAL A 415 16.71 3.23 -5.45
C VAL A 415 17.86 3.63 -6.38
N SER A 416 17.54 3.89 -7.64
CA SER A 416 18.49 4.42 -8.60
C SER A 416 18.84 5.89 -8.28
N LEU A 417 20.13 6.24 -8.31
CA LEU A 417 20.55 7.63 -8.21
C LEU A 417 19.94 8.50 -9.33
N ALA A 418 19.85 7.97 -10.54
CA ALA A 418 19.26 8.68 -11.66
C ALA A 418 17.79 9.00 -11.39
N ASP A 419 17.00 8.02 -10.93
CA ASP A 419 15.58 8.21 -10.64
C ASP A 419 15.37 9.17 -9.46
N TYR A 420 16.21 9.09 -8.43
CA TYR A 420 16.19 10.02 -7.31
C TYR A 420 16.39 11.48 -7.76
N TYR A 421 17.38 11.74 -8.63
CA TYR A 421 17.61 13.08 -9.16
C TYR A 421 16.54 13.53 -10.16
N THR A 422 16.04 12.63 -11.01
CA THR A 422 14.96 12.94 -11.95
C THR A 422 13.69 13.33 -11.19
N HIS A 423 13.36 12.61 -10.12
CA HIS A 423 12.22 12.95 -9.28
C HIS A 423 12.35 14.32 -8.60
N ILE A 424 13.56 14.68 -8.13
CA ILE A 424 13.83 16.01 -7.58
C ILE A 424 13.51 17.11 -8.61
N GLU A 425 13.94 16.94 -9.85
CA GLU A 425 13.67 17.93 -10.90
C GLU A 425 12.17 17.94 -11.27
N LEU A 426 11.52 16.79 -11.36
CA LEU A 426 10.08 16.70 -11.60
C LEU A 426 9.27 17.41 -10.50
N ILE A 427 9.58 17.19 -9.23
CA ILE A 427 8.88 17.87 -8.12
C ILE A 427 9.16 19.39 -8.15
N LYS A 428 10.38 19.80 -8.49
CA LYS A 428 10.70 21.22 -8.66
C LYS A 428 9.87 21.86 -9.78
N GLU A 429 9.70 21.16 -10.91
CA GLU A 429 8.88 21.64 -12.02
C GLU A 429 7.39 21.62 -11.68
N LEU A 430 6.94 20.62 -10.91
CA LEU A 430 5.58 20.59 -10.39
C LEU A 430 5.29 21.84 -9.53
N ILE A 431 6.21 22.22 -8.65
CA ILE A 431 6.08 23.46 -7.85
C ILE A 431 5.99 24.67 -8.79
N ALA A 432 6.92 24.78 -9.77
CA ALA A 432 6.95 25.89 -10.73
C ALA A 432 5.68 25.99 -11.58
N SER A 433 5.03 24.88 -11.88
CA SER A 433 3.82 24.86 -12.73
C SER A 433 2.59 25.56 -12.13
N TYR A 434 2.68 26.03 -10.89
CA TYR A 434 1.65 26.81 -10.20
C TYR A 434 1.92 28.34 -10.24
N GLU A 435 2.95 28.80 -10.98
CA GLU A 435 3.27 30.23 -11.19
C GLU A 435 2.14 31.04 -11.89
#